data_eea7235d8a3654a0cf1dd89978e7a9f8
#
_entry.id   eea7235d8a3654a0cf1dd89978e7a9f8
#
_cell.length_a   1.000
_cell.length_b   1.000
_cell.length_c   1.000
_cell.angle_alpha   90.00
_cell.angle_beta   90.00
_cell.angle_gamma   90.00
#
_symmetry.space_group_name_H-M   'P 1'
#
loop_
_entity.id
_entity.type
_entity.pdbx_description
1 polymer ?
#
loop_
_entity_poly.entity_id
_entity_poly.type
_entity_poly.pdbx_seq_one_letter_code
_entity_poly.pdbx_strand_id
1 'polypeptide(L)'
;MIKLIISGCNGKMGGVVTKIAAEDEIMETVAGFDINTDNANGYEVYDNPENYKERADVIIDFSHPLMFEKTIDYAVKTKTPIVVATTGLDENQKKKMLDASKEIPVVFSANMSVGVNLIIELAQKAAKALEEKFDIEIIEKHHHRKIDAPSGTALAIADGINEALEEKKEYIYDRHSVRKKRSPSELGIHSIRGGTIVGEHEVIFAGEDEIIEIKHTAMSREIFAQGAVTAAKYIFGKDAGLYDMKKLITG
;
A
#
# COMPACT_ATOMS: atom_id res chain seq x y z
N MET A 1 7.41 -19.88 -15.13
CA MET A 1 6.35 -19.23 -14.30
C MET A 1 6.93 -18.94 -12.93
N ILE A 2 6.55 -17.82 -12.33
CA ILE A 2 6.91 -17.45 -10.96
C ILE A 2 6.00 -18.22 -10.01
N LYS A 3 6.56 -19.05 -9.15
CA LYS A 3 5.82 -19.85 -8.17
C LYS A 3 5.46 -18.99 -6.94
N LEU A 4 4.17 -18.70 -6.79
CA LEU A 4 3.63 -17.81 -5.78
C LEU A 4 3.04 -18.61 -4.59
N ILE A 5 3.37 -18.17 -3.36
CA ILE A 5 2.62 -18.52 -2.16
C ILE A 5 1.77 -17.32 -1.74
N ILE A 6 0.52 -17.57 -1.35
CA ILE A 6 -0.38 -16.53 -0.84
C ILE A 6 -0.63 -16.80 0.65
N SER A 7 -0.15 -15.92 1.52
CA SER A 7 -0.44 -15.95 2.95
C SER A 7 -1.68 -15.09 3.24
N GLY A 8 -2.63 -15.65 4.00
CA GLY A 8 -3.98 -15.11 4.15
C GLY A 8 -4.90 -15.44 2.96
N CYS A 9 -4.65 -16.56 2.29
CA CYS A 9 -5.28 -16.94 1.02
C CYS A 9 -6.80 -17.11 1.10
N ASN A 10 -7.36 -17.53 2.25
CA ASN A 10 -8.78 -17.69 2.47
C ASN A 10 -9.46 -16.40 2.99
N GLY A 11 -8.69 -15.32 3.19
CA GLY A 11 -9.20 -13.99 3.46
C GLY A 11 -9.74 -13.29 2.21
N LYS A 12 -10.45 -12.15 2.41
CA LYS A 12 -11.03 -11.39 1.29
C LYS A 12 -9.98 -10.95 0.26
N MET A 13 -8.84 -10.44 0.70
CA MET A 13 -7.78 -9.98 -0.20
C MET A 13 -7.01 -11.15 -0.81
N GLY A 14 -6.76 -12.21 -0.04
CA GLY A 14 -6.12 -13.43 -0.53
C GLY A 14 -6.88 -14.06 -1.70
N GLY A 15 -8.21 -14.17 -1.61
CA GLY A 15 -9.03 -14.65 -2.71
C GLY A 15 -8.97 -13.77 -3.97
N VAL A 16 -8.84 -12.45 -3.80
CA VAL A 16 -8.65 -11.52 -4.94
C VAL A 16 -7.26 -11.71 -5.56
N VAL A 17 -6.20 -11.84 -4.75
CA VAL A 17 -4.84 -12.12 -5.24
C VAL A 17 -4.81 -13.44 -6.00
N THR A 18 -5.46 -14.50 -5.47
CA THR A 18 -5.57 -15.81 -6.12
C THR A 18 -6.17 -15.68 -7.51
N LYS A 19 -7.29 -14.95 -7.64
CA LYS A 19 -7.96 -14.75 -8.93
C LYS A 19 -7.05 -14.00 -9.92
N ILE A 20 -6.43 -12.90 -9.49
CA ILE A 20 -5.54 -12.11 -10.35
C ILE A 20 -4.32 -12.94 -10.77
N ALA A 21 -3.72 -13.71 -9.86
CA ALA A 21 -2.59 -14.57 -10.16
C ALA A 21 -2.96 -15.71 -11.14
N ALA A 22 -4.18 -16.24 -11.06
CA ALA A 22 -4.66 -17.28 -11.99
C ALA A 22 -4.90 -16.75 -13.42
N GLU A 23 -5.16 -15.45 -13.58
CA GLU A 23 -5.32 -14.78 -14.87
C GLU A 23 -3.96 -14.31 -15.45
N ASP A 24 -2.87 -14.46 -14.71
CA ASP A 24 -1.54 -13.97 -15.09
C ASP A 24 -0.70 -15.07 -15.75
N GLU A 25 -0.24 -14.83 -16.98
CA GLU A 25 0.48 -15.82 -17.79
C GLU A 25 1.85 -16.24 -17.24
N ILE A 26 2.45 -15.45 -16.33
CA ILE A 26 3.78 -15.70 -15.80
C ILE A 26 3.79 -16.12 -14.33
N MET A 27 2.62 -16.22 -13.67
CA MET A 27 2.49 -16.61 -12.27
C MET A 27 1.73 -17.92 -12.11
N GLU A 28 2.11 -18.68 -11.08
CA GLU A 28 1.44 -19.92 -10.67
C GLU A 28 1.33 -19.94 -9.15
N THR A 29 0.11 -19.97 -8.61
CA THR A 29 -0.06 -20.15 -7.17
C THR A 29 0.12 -21.62 -6.82
N VAL A 30 1.19 -21.92 -6.06
CA VAL A 30 1.60 -23.29 -5.71
C VAL A 30 1.13 -23.71 -4.31
N ALA A 31 0.88 -22.76 -3.40
CA ALA A 31 0.39 -23.04 -2.05
C ALA A 31 -0.26 -21.79 -1.42
N GLY A 32 -1.06 -22.03 -0.38
CA GLY A 32 -1.59 -21.01 0.51
C GLY A 32 -1.14 -21.20 1.95
N PHE A 33 -1.00 -20.12 2.70
CA PHE A 33 -0.83 -20.15 4.15
C PHE A 33 -2.02 -19.46 4.80
N ASP A 34 -2.76 -20.15 5.64
CA ASP A 34 -3.91 -19.60 6.35
C ASP A 34 -4.23 -20.44 7.59
N ILE A 35 -4.82 -19.82 8.62
CA ILE A 35 -5.35 -20.54 9.77
C ILE A 35 -6.57 -21.44 9.41
N ASN A 36 -7.31 -21.01 8.39
CA ASN A 36 -8.34 -21.83 7.76
C ASN A 36 -7.71 -22.59 6.58
N THR A 37 -7.67 -23.90 6.66
CA THR A 37 -7.04 -24.77 5.66
C THR A 37 -8.00 -25.29 4.58
N ASP A 38 -9.18 -24.71 4.42
CA ASP A 38 -10.09 -25.07 3.34
C ASP A 38 -9.46 -24.82 1.96
N ASN A 39 -9.47 -25.83 1.09
CA ASN A 39 -8.89 -25.78 -0.25
C ASN A 39 -9.86 -25.19 -1.29
N ALA A 40 -10.49 -24.07 -0.97
CA ALA A 40 -11.47 -23.45 -1.85
C ALA A 40 -10.84 -22.82 -3.14
N ASN A 41 -9.52 -22.63 -3.15
CA ASN A 41 -8.82 -21.89 -4.19
C ASN A 41 -8.04 -22.77 -5.20
N GLY A 42 -8.16 -24.10 -5.10
CA GLY A 42 -7.57 -25.05 -6.06
C GLY A 42 -6.08 -25.36 -5.84
N TYR A 43 -5.48 -24.92 -4.73
CA TYR A 43 -4.14 -25.28 -4.26
C TYR A 43 -4.17 -25.67 -2.78
N GLU A 44 -3.15 -26.38 -2.31
CA GLU A 44 -3.07 -26.84 -0.92
C GLU A 44 -2.81 -25.67 0.05
N VAL A 45 -3.49 -25.68 1.20
CA VAL A 45 -3.39 -24.63 2.22
C VAL A 45 -2.82 -25.21 3.52
N TYR A 46 -1.84 -24.52 4.10
CA TYR A 46 -1.13 -24.92 5.30
C TYR A 46 -1.34 -23.91 6.42
N ASP A 47 -1.67 -24.35 7.62
CA ASP A 47 -1.75 -23.53 8.84
C ASP A 47 -0.37 -23.28 9.47
N ASN A 48 0.59 -24.10 9.07
CA ASN A 48 2.00 -23.94 9.42
C ASN A 48 2.86 -23.93 8.13
N PRO A 49 3.46 -22.79 7.78
CA PRO A 49 4.34 -22.66 6.60
C PRO A 49 5.45 -23.70 6.51
N GLU A 50 5.94 -24.19 7.66
CA GLU A 50 6.98 -25.21 7.72
C GLU A 50 6.55 -26.57 7.13
N ASN A 51 5.27 -26.79 6.93
CA ASN A 51 4.75 -28.03 6.32
C ASN A 51 4.87 -28.02 4.79
N TYR A 52 4.95 -26.87 4.16
CA TYR A 52 5.24 -26.77 2.73
C TYR A 52 6.74 -26.99 2.49
N LYS A 53 7.08 -28.01 1.68
CA LYS A 53 8.47 -28.44 1.46
C LYS A 53 9.01 -28.14 0.07
N GLU A 54 8.17 -27.69 -0.83
CA GLU A 54 8.58 -27.37 -2.18
C GLU A 54 9.15 -25.94 -2.27
N ARG A 55 9.69 -25.60 -3.43
CA ARG A 55 10.25 -24.28 -3.68
C ARG A 55 9.16 -23.33 -4.17
N ALA A 56 9.14 -22.13 -3.61
CA ALA A 56 8.43 -20.99 -4.14
C ALA A 56 9.41 -19.86 -4.49
N ASP A 57 9.00 -18.99 -5.40
CA ASP A 57 9.81 -17.88 -5.88
C ASP A 57 9.46 -16.56 -5.19
N VAL A 58 8.23 -16.43 -4.69
CA VAL A 58 7.75 -15.23 -3.99
C VAL A 58 6.56 -15.54 -3.09
N ILE A 59 6.43 -14.78 -2.01
CA ILE A 59 5.27 -14.82 -1.11
C ILE A 59 4.55 -13.47 -1.18
N ILE A 60 3.21 -13.47 -1.26
CA ILE A 60 2.36 -12.30 -1.01
C ILE A 60 1.61 -12.52 0.30
N ASP A 61 1.80 -11.61 1.26
CA ASP A 61 1.23 -11.74 2.60
C ASP A 61 0.13 -10.69 2.85
N PHE A 62 -1.14 -11.12 2.82
CA PHE A 62 -2.34 -10.39 3.25
C PHE A 62 -2.98 -11.02 4.49
N SER A 63 -2.18 -11.61 5.35
CA SER A 63 -2.66 -12.36 6.50
C SER A 63 -2.93 -11.49 7.74
N HIS A 64 -3.11 -12.13 8.85
CA HIS A 64 -3.17 -11.51 10.17
C HIS A 64 -1.76 -11.43 10.78
N PRO A 65 -1.44 -10.44 11.65
CA PRO A 65 -0.12 -10.32 12.31
C PRO A 65 0.43 -11.61 12.94
N LEU A 66 -0.43 -12.48 13.49
CA LEU A 66 -0.02 -13.78 14.05
C LEU A 66 0.50 -14.77 12.97
N MET A 67 -0.08 -14.74 11.76
CA MET A 67 0.39 -15.58 10.66
C MET A 67 1.64 -14.97 10.01
N PHE A 68 1.71 -13.64 9.94
CA PHE A 68 2.88 -12.92 9.43
C PHE A 68 4.18 -13.40 10.08
N GLU A 69 4.21 -13.60 11.41
CA GLU A 69 5.42 -14.04 12.11
C GLU A 69 5.92 -15.39 11.61
N LYS A 70 4.99 -16.34 11.42
CA LYS A 70 5.35 -17.66 10.87
C LYS A 70 5.78 -17.56 9.41
N THR A 71 5.11 -16.72 8.63
CA THR A 71 5.39 -16.53 7.21
C THR A 71 6.73 -15.87 6.98
N ILE A 72 7.09 -14.85 7.76
CA ILE A 72 8.39 -14.17 7.62
C ILE A 72 9.56 -15.08 8.04
N ASP A 73 9.37 -15.91 9.10
CA ASP A 73 10.38 -16.90 9.49
C ASP A 73 10.62 -17.94 8.40
N TYR A 74 9.54 -18.43 7.79
CA TYR A 74 9.61 -19.35 6.65
C TYR A 74 10.31 -18.68 5.46
N ALA A 75 9.97 -17.44 5.11
CA ALA A 75 10.57 -16.70 4.01
C ALA A 75 12.08 -16.54 4.17
N VAL A 76 12.54 -16.17 5.37
CA VAL A 76 13.98 -16.06 5.69
C VAL A 76 14.69 -17.41 5.58
N LYS A 77 14.10 -18.47 6.17
CA LYS A 77 14.67 -19.83 6.15
C LYS A 77 14.80 -20.39 4.75
N THR A 78 13.82 -20.16 3.89
CA THR A 78 13.82 -20.68 2.51
C THR A 78 14.44 -19.71 1.48
N LYS A 79 14.89 -18.54 1.94
CA LYS A 79 15.41 -17.45 1.09
C LYS A 79 14.42 -17.00 0.01
N THR A 80 13.12 -17.01 0.37
CA THR A 80 12.03 -16.63 -0.53
C THR A 80 11.70 -15.14 -0.37
N PRO A 81 11.71 -14.33 -1.44
CA PRO A 81 11.24 -12.94 -1.43
C PRO A 81 9.80 -12.81 -0.92
N ILE A 82 9.48 -11.71 -0.22
CA ILE A 82 8.15 -11.51 0.34
C ILE A 82 7.62 -10.09 0.11
N VAL A 83 6.35 -10.00 -0.29
CA VAL A 83 5.56 -8.77 -0.35
C VAL A 83 4.65 -8.74 0.87
N VAL A 84 4.91 -7.84 1.80
CA VAL A 84 4.16 -7.68 3.05
C VAL A 84 3.09 -6.61 2.88
N ALA A 85 1.83 -7.03 2.80
CA ALA A 85 0.63 -6.18 2.75
C ALA A 85 -0.23 -6.32 4.01
N THR A 86 0.20 -7.11 4.98
CA THR A 86 -0.45 -7.26 6.28
C THR A 86 -0.43 -5.94 7.04
N THR A 87 -1.59 -5.51 7.51
CA THR A 87 -1.77 -4.29 8.30
C THR A 87 -1.81 -4.59 9.79
N GLY A 88 -1.54 -3.56 10.62
CA GLY A 88 -1.61 -3.70 12.08
C GLY A 88 -0.41 -4.41 12.71
N LEU A 89 0.71 -4.48 12.02
CA LEU A 89 1.97 -4.98 12.58
C LEU A 89 2.44 -4.06 13.72
N ASP A 90 2.79 -4.67 14.85
CA ASP A 90 3.40 -3.95 15.97
C ASP A 90 4.90 -3.64 15.71
N GLU A 91 5.53 -2.91 16.63
CA GLU A 91 6.92 -2.48 16.47
C GLU A 91 7.91 -3.66 16.45
N ASN A 92 7.63 -4.76 17.18
CA ASN A 92 8.47 -5.96 17.15
C ASN A 92 8.37 -6.67 15.80
N GLN A 93 7.16 -6.76 15.26
CA GLN A 93 6.91 -7.35 13.94
C GLN A 93 7.52 -6.52 12.82
N LYS A 94 7.43 -5.18 12.89
CA LYS A 94 8.12 -4.29 11.97
C LYS A 94 9.64 -4.45 12.05
N LYS A 95 10.19 -4.55 13.26
CA LYS A 95 11.62 -4.81 13.45
C LYS A 95 12.02 -6.16 12.85
N LYS A 96 11.24 -7.22 13.09
CA LYS A 96 11.47 -8.55 12.50
C LYS A 96 11.48 -8.50 10.98
N MET A 97 10.57 -7.77 10.37
CA MET A 97 10.54 -7.51 8.93
C MET A 97 11.80 -6.79 8.43
N LEU A 98 12.23 -5.74 9.14
CA LEU A 98 13.47 -5.02 8.83
C LEU A 98 14.71 -5.92 8.96
N ASP A 99 14.75 -6.79 9.95
CA ASP A 99 15.85 -7.74 10.10
C ASP A 99 15.83 -8.78 8.96
N ALA A 100 14.66 -9.29 8.59
CA ALA A 100 14.48 -10.18 7.45
C ALA A 100 14.96 -9.55 6.13
N SER A 101 14.75 -8.25 5.94
CA SER A 101 15.19 -7.54 4.72
C SER A 101 16.72 -7.52 4.53
N LYS A 102 17.50 -7.80 5.56
CA LYS A 102 18.96 -7.97 5.46
C LYS A 102 19.37 -9.30 4.84
N GLU A 103 18.44 -10.27 4.81
CA GLU A 103 18.68 -11.64 4.36
C GLU A 103 17.92 -12.02 3.09
N ILE A 104 16.76 -11.40 2.86
CA ILE A 104 15.88 -11.65 1.71
C ILE A 104 15.32 -10.32 1.17
N PRO A 105 14.88 -10.28 -0.10
CA PRO A 105 14.13 -9.14 -0.61
C PRO A 105 12.76 -9.04 0.08
N VAL A 106 12.42 -7.86 0.61
CA VAL A 106 11.13 -7.57 1.24
C VAL A 106 10.53 -6.32 0.63
N VAL A 107 9.33 -6.40 0.06
CA VAL A 107 8.51 -5.20 -0.24
C VAL A 107 7.58 -4.96 0.93
N PHE A 108 7.58 -3.74 1.43
CA PHE A 108 6.61 -3.29 2.43
C PHE A 108 6.02 -1.95 2.03
N SER A 109 4.69 -1.85 2.06
CA SER A 109 3.99 -0.58 1.87
C SER A 109 2.68 -0.58 2.66
N ALA A 110 2.37 0.56 3.28
CA ALA A 110 1.07 0.77 3.93
C ALA A 110 -0.10 0.79 2.93
N ASN A 111 0.19 1.03 1.65
CA ASN A 111 -0.80 1.00 0.57
C ASN A 111 -0.18 0.39 -0.69
N MET A 112 -0.73 -0.75 -1.12
CA MET A 112 -0.24 -1.49 -2.29
C MET A 112 -0.71 -0.94 -3.63
N SER A 113 -1.61 0.05 -3.68
CA SER A 113 -2.08 0.62 -4.95
C SER A 113 -0.95 1.36 -5.68
N VAL A 114 -0.63 0.92 -6.89
CA VAL A 114 0.32 1.61 -7.78
C VAL A 114 -0.15 3.04 -8.04
N GLY A 115 -1.45 3.24 -8.32
CA GLY A 115 -2.03 4.55 -8.59
C GLY A 115 -1.92 5.51 -7.40
N VAL A 116 -2.16 5.04 -6.17
CA VAL A 116 -2.01 5.86 -4.96
C VAL A 116 -0.54 6.27 -4.75
N ASN A 117 0.40 5.34 -4.89
CA ASN A 117 1.82 5.68 -4.74
C ASN A 117 2.29 6.61 -5.86
N LEU A 118 1.76 6.46 -7.09
CA LEU A 118 2.06 7.37 -8.19
C LEU A 118 1.57 8.79 -7.91
N ILE A 119 0.35 8.99 -7.38
CA ILE A 119 -0.10 10.35 -7.07
C ILE A 119 0.70 10.98 -5.93
N ILE A 120 1.20 10.20 -4.96
CA ILE A 120 2.12 10.70 -3.93
C ILE A 120 3.39 11.25 -4.59
N GLU A 121 4.02 10.50 -5.48
CA GLU A 121 5.23 10.94 -6.19
C GLU A 121 4.98 12.18 -7.08
N LEU A 122 3.84 12.21 -7.78
CA LEU A 122 3.47 13.36 -8.61
C LEU A 122 3.20 14.60 -7.75
N ALA A 123 2.50 14.42 -6.61
CA ALA A 123 2.22 15.51 -5.67
C ALA A 123 3.51 16.05 -5.03
N GLN A 124 4.47 15.20 -4.68
CA GLN A 124 5.79 15.62 -4.21
C GLN A 124 6.53 16.47 -5.24
N LYS A 125 6.56 16.03 -6.50
CA LYS A 125 7.20 16.77 -7.59
C LYS A 125 6.51 18.10 -7.86
N ALA A 126 5.17 18.11 -7.88
CA ALA A 126 4.39 19.32 -8.06
C ALA A 126 4.60 20.30 -6.89
N ALA A 127 4.51 19.83 -5.65
CA ALA A 127 4.72 20.64 -4.46
C ALA A 127 6.09 21.36 -4.48
N LYS A 128 7.15 20.61 -4.80
CA LYS A 128 8.50 21.19 -4.90
C LYS A 128 8.64 22.24 -6.01
N ALA A 129 7.93 22.07 -7.14
CA ALA A 129 7.97 22.99 -8.26
C ALA A 129 7.12 24.26 -8.04
N LEU A 130 6.07 24.16 -7.20
CA LEU A 130 5.02 25.17 -7.04
C LEU A 130 5.00 25.85 -5.66
N GLU A 131 5.90 25.45 -4.75
CA GLU A 131 5.89 25.74 -3.30
C GLU A 131 5.58 27.20 -2.93
N GLU A 132 6.18 28.14 -3.63
CA GLU A 132 6.10 29.56 -3.27
C GLU A 132 4.83 30.26 -3.76
N LYS A 133 4.14 29.69 -4.73
CA LYS A 133 3.05 30.38 -5.47
C LYS A 133 1.70 29.71 -5.39
N PHE A 134 1.64 28.49 -4.82
CA PHE A 134 0.42 27.72 -4.84
C PHE A 134 0.00 27.30 -3.43
N ASP A 135 -1.30 27.46 -3.18
CA ASP A 135 -1.96 26.87 -2.03
C ASP A 135 -2.21 25.39 -2.27
N ILE A 136 -2.02 24.55 -1.24
CA ILE A 136 -2.17 23.09 -1.37
C ILE A 136 -3.36 22.64 -0.53
N GLU A 137 -4.31 21.97 -1.18
CA GLU A 137 -5.48 21.38 -0.54
C GLU A 137 -5.66 19.93 -0.98
N ILE A 138 -6.09 19.06 -0.06
CA ILE A 138 -6.38 17.65 -0.34
C ILE A 138 -7.86 17.40 -0.05
N ILE A 139 -8.56 16.77 -0.99
CA ILE A 139 -9.94 16.30 -0.81
C ILE A 139 -9.96 14.80 -0.92
N GLU A 140 -10.51 14.11 0.10
CA GLU A 140 -10.71 12.67 0.06
C GLU A 140 -12.17 12.31 0.24
N LYS A 141 -12.64 11.29 -0.46
CA LYS A 141 -14.02 10.83 -0.43
C LYS A 141 -14.07 9.31 -0.22
N HIS A 142 -14.88 8.89 0.75
CA HIS A 142 -15.12 7.46 1.02
C HIS A 142 -16.58 7.18 1.37
N HIS A 143 -16.91 5.89 1.43
CA HIS A 143 -18.23 5.42 1.84
C HIS A 143 -18.59 5.87 3.27
N HIS A 144 -19.90 5.96 3.55
CA HIS A 144 -20.43 6.43 4.84
C HIS A 144 -20.02 5.56 6.06
N ARG A 145 -19.53 4.32 5.85
CA ARG A 145 -19.09 3.41 6.92
C ARG A 145 -17.64 3.61 7.34
N LYS A 146 -16.86 4.46 6.63
CA LYS A 146 -15.46 4.70 6.99
C LYS A 146 -15.38 5.56 8.25
N ILE A 147 -14.68 5.07 9.27
CA ILE A 147 -14.61 5.68 10.60
C ILE A 147 -13.53 6.76 10.65
N ASP A 148 -12.34 6.44 10.15
CA ASP A 148 -11.21 7.38 10.13
C ASP A 148 -11.46 8.54 9.14
N ALA A 149 -11.15 9.75 9.59
CA ALA A 149 -11.18 10.98 8.81
C ALA A 149 -10.09 11.94 9.36
N PRO A 150 -9.10 12.32 8.53
CA PRO A 150 -8.88 11.91 7.15
C PRO A 150 -8.50 10.44 7.00
N SER A 151 -8.57 9.94 5.75
CA SER A 151 -8.09 8.58 5.42
C SER A 151 -6.57 8.49 5.57
N GLY A 152 -6.06 7.29 5.91
CA GLY A 152 -4.61 7.05 5.95
C GLY A 152 -3.90 7.40 4.63
N THR A 153 -4.57 7.23 3.49
CA THR A 153 -4.03 7.61 2.17
C THR A 153 -3.91 9.13 2.02
N ALA A 154 -4.91 9.89 2.48
CA ALA A 154 -4.82 11.35 2.44
C ALA A 154 -3.69 11.89 3.32
N LEU A 155 -3.50 11.29 4.50
CA LEU A 155 -2.37 11.62 5.37
C LEU A 155 -1.03 11.25 4.71
N ALA A 156 -0.92 10.08 4.08
CA ALA A 156 0.30 9.67 3.37
C ALA A 156 0.63 10.61 2.19
N ILE A 157 -0.37 11.13 1.49
CA ILE A 157 -0.17 12.17 0.46
C ILE A 157 0.35 13.46 1.10
N ALA A 158 -0.27 13.91 2.20
CA ALA A 158 0.12 15.13 2.89
C ALA A 158 1.55 15.03 3.48
N ASP A 159 1.87 13.88 4.10
CA ASP A 159 3.21 13.59 4.62
C ASP A 159 4.24 13.60 3.49
N GLY A 160 3.92 12.94 2.35
CA GLY A 160 4.78 12.95 1.17
C GLY A 160 5.03 14.34 0.61
N ILE A 161 3.99 15.17 0.52
CA ILE A 161 4.14 16.59 0.12
C ILE A 161 5.07 17.30 1.10
N ASN A 162 4.83 17.17 2.40
CA ASN A 162 5.66 17.82 3.42
C ASN A 162 7.11 17.33 3.43
N GLU A 163 7.38 16.08 3.09
CA GLU A 163 8.75 15.56 2.95
C GLU A 163 9.51 16.24 1.81
N ALA A 164 8.80 16.67 0.76
CA ALA A 164 9.40 17.31 -0.41
C ALA A 164 9.63 18.81 -0.25
N LEU A 165 8.96 19.47 0.71
CA LEU A 165 9.02 20.90 0.96
C LEU A 165 10.17 21.27 1.93
N GLU A 166 10.79 22.44 1.73
CA GLU A 166 11.78 22.97 2.67
C GLU A 166 11.11 23.40 3.98
N GLU A 167 10.00 24.12 3.87
CA GLU A 167 9.16 24.53 5.00
C GLU A 167 7.92 23.64 5.08
N LYS A 168 7.82 22.87 6.18
CA LYS A 168 6.67 21.99 6.39
C LYS A 168 5.41 22.79 6.66
N LYS A 169 4.32 22.37 6.02
CA LYS A 169 2.99 22.98 6.17
C LYS A 169 2.23 22.34 7.33
N GLU A 170 1.45 23.17 8.02
CA GLU A 170 0.51 22.75 9.07
C GLU A 170 -0.73 22.14 8.45
N TYR A 171 -1.16 20.98 8.95
CA TYR A 171 -2.38 20.31 8.47
C TYR A 171 -3.62 20.97 9.07
N ILE A 172 -4.52 21.43 8.21
CA ILE A 172 -5.78 22.07 8.59
C ILE A 172 -6.95 21.20 8.16
N TYR A 173 -7.73 20.72 9.14
CA TYR A 173 -8.87 19.84 8.91
C TYR A 173 -10.22 20.56 8.96
N ASP A 174 -10.26 21.77 9.52
CA ASP A 174 -11.46 22.56 9.72
C ASP A 174 -11.18 24.05 9.55
N ARG A 175 -11.98 24.71 8.69
CA ARG A 175 -11.93 26.16 8.51
C ARG A 175 -13.13 26.88 9.11
N HIS A 176 -14.15 26.15 9.58
CA HIS A 176 -15.35 26.75 10.15
C HIS A 176 -15.11 27.27 11.56
N SER A 177 -14.33 26.56 12.36
CA SER A 177 -14.05 26.91 13.77
C SER A 177 -13.21 28.18 13.92
N VAL A 178 -12.49 28.60 12.89
CA VAL A 178 -11.58 29.77 12.92
C VAL A 178 -11.86 30.73 11.79
N ARG A 179 -12.31 31.96 12.12
CA ARG A 179 -12.54 33.04 11.15
C ARG A 179 -11.25 33.80 10.84
N LYS A 180 -10.40 33.22 9.97
CA LYS A 180 -9.16 33.86 9.48
C LYS A 180 -8.97 33.61 7.99
N LYS A 181 -8.13 34.45 7.34
CA LYS A 181 -7.64 34.15 5.99
C LYS A 181 -6.72 32.95 6.04
N ARG A 182 -6.66 32.16 4.96
CA ARG A 182 -5.70 31.09 4.77
C ARG A 182 -4.27 31.63 4.86
N SER A 183 -3.39 30.89 5.54
CA SER A 183 -1.95 31.16 5.54
C SER A 183 -1.25 30.35 4.46
N PRO A 184 -0.17 30.86 3.83
CA PRO A 184 0.68 30.05 2.94
C PRO A 184 1.30 28.81 3.60
N SER A 185 1.42 28.82 4.93
CA SER A 185 1.93 27.68 5.72
C SER A 185 0.92 26.56 5.94
N GLU A 186 -0.32 26.68 5.45
CA GLU A 186 -1.37 25.68 5.65
C GLU A 186 -1.41 24.67 4.49
N LEU A 187 -1.72 23.41 4.82
CA LEU A 187 -2.15 22.37 3.89
C LEU A 187 -3.51 21.86 4.39
N GLY A 188 -4.58 22.15 3.64
CA GLY A 188 -5.92 21.71 4.02
C GLY A 188 -6.19 20.24 3.64
N ILE A 189 -6.91 19.52 4.51
CA ILE A 189 -7.30 18.12 4.25
C ILE A 189 -8.78 17.97 4.55
N HIS A 190 -9.59 17.70 3.54
CA HIS A 190 -11.04 17.67 3.60
C HIS A 190 -11.59 16.27 3.36
N SER A 191 -12.44 15.80 4.28
CA SER A 191 -12.99 14.44 4.23
C SER A 191 -14.47 14.45 3.89
N ILE A 192 -14.86 13.77 2.81
CA ILE A 192 -16.24 13.55 2.40
C ILE A 192 -16.63 12.10 2.68
N ARG A 193 -17.81 11.88 3.28
CA ARG A 193 -18.38 10.56 3.55
C ARG A 193 -19.74 10.45 2.89
N GLY A 194 -19.92 9.46 2.00
CA GLY A 194 -21.19 9.30 1.28
C GLY A 194 -21.30 7.97 0.53
N GLY A 195 -22.52 7.45 0.45
CA GLY A 195 -22.84 6.28 -0.34
C GLY A 195 -21.89 5.10 -0.16
N THR A 196 -21.46 4.54 -1.27
CA THR A 196 -20.56 3.38 -1.39
C THR A 196 -19.23 3.74 -2.05
N ILE A 197 -18.83 5.01 -2.05
CA ILE A 197 -17.55 5.47 -2.63
C ILE A 197 -16.41 4.62 -2.11
N VAL A 198 -15.67 3.97 -2.99
CA VAL A 198 -14.56 3.09 -2.62
C VAL A 198 -13.39 3.90 -2.05
N GLY A 199 -12.99 4.96 -2.76
CA GLY A 199 -11.99 5.92 -2.34
C GLY A 199 -11.59 6.85 -3.48
N GLU A 200 -11.65 8.15 -3.24
CA GLU A 200 -11.12 9.18 -4.12
C GLU A 200 -10.16 10.05 -3.34
N HIS A 201 -9.07 10.45 -3.98
CA HIS A 201 -8.10 11.40 -3.42
C HIS A 201 -7.72 12.38 -4.51
N GLU A 202 -7.82 13.66 -4.19
CA GLU A 202 -7.55 14.76 -5.10
C GLU A 202 -6.64 15.76 -4.39
N VAL A 203 -5.53 16.11 -5.03
CA VAL A 203 -4.59 17.14 -4.58
C VAL A 203 -4.75 18.34 -5.48
N ILE A 204 -5.06 19.47 -4.90
CA ILE A 204 -5.29 20.73 -5.59
C ILE A 204 -4.13 21.66 -5.28
N PHE A 205 -3.45 22.14 -6.30
CA PHE A 205 -2.49 23.23 -6.24
C PHE A 205 -3.14 24.46 -6.86
N ALA A 206 -3.53 25.43 -6.02
CA ALA A 206 -4.25 26.63 -6.43
C ALA A 206 -3.30 27.83 -6.47
N GLY A 207 -2.99 28.31 -7.66
CA GLY A 207 -2.23 29.53 -7.92
C GLY A 207 -3.12 30.75 -8.10
N GLU A 208 -2.55 31.88 -8.52
CA GLU A 208 -3.30 33.13 -8.72
C GLU A 208 -4.26 33.05 -9.92
N ASP A 209 -3.80 32.55 -11.06
CA ASP A 209 -4.59 32.49 -12.31
C ASP A 209 -4.70 31.06 -12.87
N GLU A 210 -4.24 30.04 -12.13
CA GLU A 210 -4.30 28.63 -12.56
C GLU A 210 -4.48 27.68 -11.40
N ILE A 211 -5.04 26.53 -11.69
CA ILE A 211 -5.21 25.41 -10.75
C ILE A 211 -4.67 24.14 -11.40
N ILE A 212 -3.90 23.37 -10.64
CA ILE A 212 -3.45 22.02 -11.03
C ILE A 212 -4.09 21.02 -10.10
N GLU A 213 -4.73 19.99 -10.66
CA GLU A 213 -5.38 18.93 -9.91
C GLU A 213 -4.76 17.59 -10.26
N ILE A 214 -4.41 16.80 -9.22
CA ILE A 214 -3.94 15.42 -9.37
C ILE A 214 -4.94 14.53 -8.64
N LYS A 215 -5.67 13.69 -9.40
CA LYS A 215 -6.77 12.90 -8.86
C LYS A 215 -6.58 11.42 -9.11
N HIS A 216 -6.90 10.61 -8.09
CA HIS A 216 -7.03 9.16 -8.17
C HIS A 216 -8.41 8.73 -7.67
N THR A 217 -9.06 7.86 -8.42
CA THR A 217 -10.34 7.25 -8.06
C THR A 217 -10.21 5.73 -8.05
N ALA A 218 -10.36 5.11 -6.89
CA ALA A 218 -10.44 3.67 -6.77
C ALA A 218 -11.86 3.19 -7.11
N MET A 219 -12.01 2.36 -8.13
CA MET A 219 -13.29 1.77 -8.52
C MET A 219 -13.59 0.47 -7.77
N SER A 220 -12.55 -0.24 -7.33
CA SER A 220 -12.64 -1.43 -6.49
C SER A 220 -11.44 -1.55 -5.55
N ARG A 221 -11.53 -2.46 -4.57
CA ARG A 221 -10.38 -2.78 -3.69
C ARG A 221 -9.37 -3.72 -4.36
N GLU A 222 -9.68 -4.23 -5.54
CA GLU A 222 -8.79 -5.11 -6.29
C GLU A 222 -7.48 -4.44 -6.69
N ILE A 223 -7.46 -3.09 -6.75
CA ILE A 223 -6.24 -2.31 -7.01
C ILE A 223 -5.10 -2.62 -6.03
N PHE A 224 -5.42 -2.98 -4.78
CA PHE A 224 -4.39 -3.34 -3.79
C PHE A 224 -3.81 -4.73 -4.06
N ALA A 225 -4.64 -5.69 -4.46
CA ALA A 225 -4.20 -7.02 -4.87
C ALA A 225 -3.38 -6.96 -6.16
N GLN A 226 -3.84 -6.18 -7.16
CA GLN A 226 -3.11 -5.94 -8.39
C GLN A 226 -1.72 -5.33 -8.12
N GLY A 227 -1.65 -4.36 -7.20
CA GLY A 227 -0.38 -3.75 -6.79
C GLY A 227 0.54 -4.75 -6.09
N ALA A 228 0.01 -5.64 -5.25
CA ALA A 228 0.80 -6.69 -4.60
C ALA A 228 1.34 -7.72 -5.60
N VAL A 229 0.55 -8.10 -6.60
CA VAL A 229 1.00 -8.97 -7.71
C VAL A 229 2.10 -8.27 -8.52
N THR A 230 1.95 -6.98 -8.82
CA THR A 230 2.98 -6.17 -9.47
C THR A 230 4.27 -6.11 -8.63
N ALA A 231 4.13 -5.93 -7.31
CA ALA A 231 5.27 -5.93 -6.39
C ALA A 231 5.97 -7.30 -6.32
N ALA A 232 5.21 -8.40 -6.37
CA ALA A 232 5.77 -9.75 -6.42
C ALA A 232 6.62 -9.99 -7.67
N LYS A 233 6.15 -9.52 -8.83
CA LYS A 233 6.95 -9.57 -10.08
C LYS A 233 8.21 -8.70 -10.00
N TYR A 234 8.07 -7.51 -9.43
CA TYR A 234 9.20 -6.58 -9.28
C TYR A 234 10.30 -7.13 -8.37
N ILE A 235 9.93 -7.78 -7.24
CA ILE A 235 10.90 -8.24 -6.25
C ILE A 235 11.57 -9.56 -6.64
N PHE A 236 10.97 -10.31 -7.57
CA PHE A 236 11.54 -11.56 -8.07
C PHE A 236 12.93 -11.34 -8.69
N GLY A 237 13.92 -12.03 -8.17
CA GLY A 237 15.33 -11.92 -8.60
C GLY A 237 16.07 -10.67 -8.11
N LYS A 238 15.50 -9.88 -7.20
CA LYS A 238 16.22 -8.79 -6.52
C LYS A 238 17.11 -9.32 -5.40
N ASP A 239 18.12 -8.53 -5.05
CA ASP A 239 18.98 -8.80 -3.89
C ASP A 239 18.24 -8.53 -2.58
N ALA A 240 18.77 -9.08 -1.47
CA ALA A 240 18.27 -8.79 -0.13
C ALA A 240 18.21 -7.27 0.11
N GLY A 241 17.10 -6.81 0.66
CA GLY A 241 16.87 -5.38 0.89
C GLY A 241 15.41 -5.06 1.19
N LEU A 242 15.19 -3.87 1.74
CA LEU A 242 13.86 -3.32 1.89
C LEU A 242 13.50 -2.48 0.68
N TYR A 243 12.37 -2.83 0.07
CA TYR A 243 11.78 -2.17 -1.07
C TYR A 243 10.40 -1.63 -0.70
N ASP A 244 9.94 -0.63 -1.40
CA ASP A 244 8.62 -0.04 -1.27
C ASP A 244 7.97 0.18 -2.65
N MET A 245 6.72 0.64 -2.64
CA MET A 245 6.01 0.92 -3.89
C MET A 245 6.60 2.12 -4.65
N LYS A 246 7.32 3.02 -3.97
CA LYS A 246 8.02 4.14 -4.59
C LYS A 246 9.14 3.64 -5.49
N LYS A 247 10.01 2.76 -4.96
CA LYS A 247 11.10 2.14 -5.74
C LYS A 247 10.57 1.33 -6.92
N LEU A 248 9.40 0.69 -6.77
CA LEU A 248 8.76 -0.04 -7.87
C LEU A 248 8.31 0.90 -9.00
N ILE A 249 7.84 2.12 -8.68
CA ILE A 249 7.32 3.08 -9.67
C ILE A 249 8.45 3.87 -10.33
N THR A 250 9.50 4.20 -9.58
CA THR A 250 10.59 5.05 -10.06
C THR A 250 11.73 4.29 -10.74
N GLY A 251 11.82 2.95 -10.56
CA GLY A 251 12.82 2.05 -11.15
C GLY A 251 14.01 1.92 -10.23
#